data_58269adbe54e8ead5cc5098c4277d71f
#
_entry.id   58269adbe54e8ead5cc5098c4277d71f
#
_cell.length_a   1.000
_cell.length_b   1.000
_cell.length_c   1.000
_cell.angle_alpha   90.00
_cell.angle_beta   90.00
_cell.angle_gamma   90.00
#
_symmetry.space_group_name_H-M   'P 1'
#
loop_
_entity.id
_entity.type
_entity.pdbx_description
1 polymer ?
#
loop_
_entity_poly.entity_id
_entity_poly.type
_entity_poly.pdbx_seq_one_letter_code
_entity_poly.pdbx_strand_id
1 'polypeptide(L)'
;MTANGRAVGKIINFHLPADDVERAATFYREVFGWSFSPFPNSPVPYFVQEETGNGSGVTAAITLRQNIVKAPTPTIEVEHIDQAMLDIALKGGQQGRVQDIPGMGRFGYAIDSEGNIIALLQRAT
;
A
#
# COMPACT_ATOMS: atom_id res chain seq x y z
N MET A 1 6.14 -14.13 -12.11
CA MET A 1 4.84 -14.67 -12.51
C MET A 1 4.35 -15.67 -11.50
N THR A 2 3.15 -15.58 -11.07
CA THR A 2 2.63 -16.48 -10.08
C THR A 2 2.13 -17.77 -10.70
N ALA A 3 2.04 -18.79 -9.88
CA ALA A 3 1.67 -20.11 -10.33
C ALA A 3 0.28 -20.17 -10.92
N ASN A 4 -0.64 -19.34 -10.46
CA ASN A 4 -2.02 -19.43 -10.93
C ASN A 4 -2.36 -18.34 -11.93
N GLY A 5 -1.37 -17.73 -12.53
CA GLY A 5 -1.59 -16.79 -13.62
C GLY A 5 -2.17 -15.45 -13.20
N ARG A 6 -2.34 -15.21 -11.94
CA ARG A 6 -2.87 -13.92 -11.51
C ARG A 6 -1.81 -12.84 -11.68
N ALA A 7 -2.28 -11.62 -11.88
CA ALA A 7 -1.39 -10.48 -12.08
C ALA A 7 -0.91 -9.93 -10.74
N VAL A 8 -0.31 -10.79 -9.92
CA VAL A 8 0.32 -10.34 -8.68
C VAL A 8 1.72 -9.84 -8.97
N GLY A 9 2.31 -9.17 -8.01
CA GLY A 9 3.63 -8.59 -8.19
C GLY A 9 3.57 -7.22 -8.83
N LYS A 10 2.38 -6.63 -8.95
CA LYS A 10 2.24 -5.31 -9.54
C LYS A 10 1.91 -4.30 -8.47
N ILE A 11 2.22 -3.04 -8.76
CA ILE A 11 1.88 -1.94 -7.88
C ILE A 11 0.40 -1.66 -8.01
N ILE A 12 -0.31 -1.69 -6.88
CA ILE A 12 -1.76 -1.46 -6.86
C ILE A 12 -2.12 -0.09 -6.32
N ASN A 13 -1.27 0.50 -5.50
CA ASN A 13 -1.49 1.88 -5.06
C ASN A 13 -0.19 2.47 -4.54
N PHE A 14 -0.23 3.77 -4.25
CA PHE A 14 0.84 4.45 -3.54
C PHE A 14 0.29 5.00 -2.25
N HIS A 15 1.04 4.84 -1.18
CA HIS A 15 0.76 5.51 0.07
C HIS A 15 1.41 6.89 0.03
N LEU A 16 0.59 7.92 0.23
CA LEU A 16 1.06 9.29 0.26
C LEU A 16 1.03 9.76 1.71
N PRO A 17 2.20 9.95 2.32
CA PRO A 17 2.23 10.38 3.72
C PRO A 17 1.82 11.83 3.87
N ALA A 18 1.13 12.16 4.94
CA ALA A 18 0.67 13.49 5.23
C ALA A 18 0.75 13.74 6.72
N ASP A 19 1.09 14.97 7.07
CA ASP A 19 1.02 15.39 8.46
C ASP A 19 -0.42 15.65 8.87
N ASP A 20 -1.27 16.02 7.90
CA ASP A 20 -2.69 16.27 8.10
C ASP A 20 -3.41 15.61 6.93
N VAL A 21 -4.00 14.42 7.21
CA VAL A 21 -4.59 13.64 6.11
C VAL A 21 -5.82 14.31 5.53
N GLU A 22 -6.59 15.04 6.34
CA GLU A 22 -7.75 15.76 5.83
C GLU A 22 -7.34 16.86 4.88
N ARG A 23 -6.30 17.60 5.22
CA ARG A 23 -5.79 18.65 4.36
C ARG A 23 -5.27 18.07 3.05
N ALA A 24 -4.57 16.92 3.11
CA ALA A 24 -4.07 16.29 1.91
C ALA A 24 -5.22 15.82 1.02
N ALA A 25 -6.24 15.19 1.62
CA ALA A 25 -7.39 14.72 0.85
C ALA A 25 -8.09 15.88 0.16
N THR A 26 -8.24 17.01 0.85
CA THR A 26 -8.84 18.19 0.27
C THR A 26 -8.03 18.70 -0.90
N PHE A 27 -6.71 18.73 -0.75
CA PHE A 27 -5.84 19.18 -1.84
C PHE A 27 -6.04 18.33 -3.09
N TYR A 28 -5.95 17.02 -2.95
CA TYR A 28 -6.06 16.14 -4.12
C TYR A 28 -7.45 16.15 -4.72
N ARG A 29 -8.47 16.31 -3.88
CA ARG A 29 -9.84 16.42 -4.39
C ARG A 29 -10.03 17.67 -5.20
N GLU A 30 -9.52 18.80 -4.70
CA GLU A 30 -9.76 20.08 -5.37
C GLU A 30 -8.91 20.24 -6.61
N VAL A 31 -7.71 19.71 -6.62
CA VAL A 31 -6.82 19.87 -7.76
C VAL A 31 -7.09 18.84 -8.84
N PHE A 32 -7.30 17.58 -8.46
CA PHE A 32 -7.37 16.47 -9.41
C PHE A 32 -8.73 15.81 -9.46
N GLY A 33 -9.65 16.18 -8.59
CA GLY A 33 -10.98 15.57 -8.58
C GLY A 33 -11.03 14.19 -7.95
N TRP A 34 -10.01 13.81 -7.19
CA TRP A 34 -10.01 12.49 -6.55
C TRP A 34 -10.99 12.48 -5.39
N SER A 35 -11.65 11.33 -5.18
CA SER A 35 -12.54 11.12 -4.05
C SER A 35 -11.90 10.11 -3.11
N PHE A 36 -12.00 10.37 -1.81
CA PHE A 36 -11.41 9.51 -0.78
C PHE A 36 -12.49 9.10 0.21
N SER A 37 -12.33 7.91 0.75
CA SER A 37 -13.15 7.42 1.86
C SER A 37 -12.25 6.98 2.99
N PRO A 38 -12.62 7.24 4.24
CA PRO A 38 -11.83 6.72 5.35
C PRO A 38 -11.90 5.21 5.38
N PHE A 39 -10.78 4.57 5.68
CA PHE A 39 -10.76 3.13 5.83
C PHE A 39 -11.28 2.78 7.22
N PRO A 40 -12.32 1.94 7.32
CA PRO A 40 -12.93 1.67 8.62
C PRO A 40 -11.96 0.94 9.56
N ASN A 41 -12.08 1.25 10.84
CA ASN A 41 -11.33 0.54 11.90
C ASN A 41 -9.82 0.71 11.82
N SER A 42 -9.36 1.73 11.12
CA SER A 42 -7.93 2.01 11.10
C SER A 42 -7.52 2.67 12.41
N PRO A 43 -6.42 2.24 13.02
CA PRO A 43 -5.96 2.86 14.27
C PRO A 43 -5.45 4.29 14.09
N VAL A 44 -5.14 4.69 12.85
CA VAL A 44 -4.71 6.04 12.54
C VAL A 44 -5.52 6.53 11.34
N PRO A 45 -5.58 7.85 11.13
CA PRO A 45 -6.28 8.36 9.94
C PRO A 45 -5.69 7.76 8.66
N TYR A 46 -6.58 7.24 7.82
CA TYR A 46 -6.16 6.54 6.62
C TYR A 46 -7.30 6.64 5.60
N PHE A 47 -7.03 7.31 4.49
CA PHE A 47 -8.02 7.53 3.45
C PHE A 47 -7.62 6.78 2.20
N VAL A 48 -8.60 6.14 1.58
CA VAL A 48 -8.40 5.34 0.38
C VAL A 48 -9.12 6.04 -0.77
N GLN A 49 -8.42 6.22 -1.87
CA GLN A 49 -9.03 6.81 -3.06
C GLN A 49 -10.06 5.85 -3.63
N GLU A 50 -11.24 6.37 -3.92
CA GLU A 50 -12.29 5.60 -4.53
C GLU A 50 -11.96 5.38 -6.00
N GLU A 51 -12.12 4.14 -6.45
CA GLU A 51 -11.88 3.81 -7.83
C GLU A 51 -13.00 4.35 -8.71
N THR A 52 -12.63 4.79 -9.91
CA THR A 52 -13.58 5.25 -10.90
C THR A 52 -13.34 4.49 -12.18
N GLY A 53 -14.31 4.57 -13.08
CA GLY A 53 -14.20 3.89 -14.35
C GLY A 53 -14.19 2.39 -14.17
N ASN A 54 -13.26 1.72 -14.82
CA ASN A 54 -13.20 0.26 -14.80
C ASN A 54 -12.28 -0.29 -13.71
N GLY A 55 -11.75 0.57 -12.85
CA GLY A 55 -10.91 0.11 -11.75
C GLY A 55 -9.56 -0.41 -12.16
N SER A 56 -9.08 -0.05 -13.33
CA SER A 56 -7.84 -0.60 -13.86
C SER A 56 -6.61 0.22 -13.51
N GLY A 57 -6.75 1.34 -12.87
CA GLY A 57 -5.62 2.20 -12.58
C GLY A 57 -5.04 1.96 -11.20
N VAL A 58 -3.93 2.64 -10.95
CA VAL A 58 -3.31 2.69 -9.63
C VAL A 58 -3.99 3.80 -8.86
N THR A 59 -4.33 3.53 -7.61
CA THR A 59 -4.97 4.53 -6.76
C THR A 59 -3.98 5.04 -5.72
N ALA A 60 -4.37 6.10 -5.03
CA ALA A 60 -3.59 6.66 -3.93
C ALA A 60 -4.28 6.37 -2.61
N ALA A 61 -3.50 6.20 -1.57
CA ALA A 61 -4.02 6.13 -0.22
C ALA A 61 -3.25 7.13 0.61
N ILE A 62 -3.95 7.93 1.40
CA ILE A 62 -3.31 8.95 2.22
C ILE A 62 -3.19 8.41 3.63
N THR A 63 -1.99 8.40 4.16
CA THR A 63 -1.73 7.90 5.49
C THR A 63 -0.96 8.95 6.29
N LEU A 64 -1.09 8.85 7.60
CA LEU A 64 -0.34 9.75 8.47
C LEU A 64 1.15 9.48 8.32
N ARG A 65 1.94 10.54 8.24
CA ARG A 65 3.40 10.42 8.12
C ARG A 65 3.96 9.73 9.34
N GLN A 66 4.80 8.72 9.12
CA GLN A 66 5.34 7.89 10.18
C GLN A 66 6.83 7.67 9.93
N ASN A 67 7.46 6.98 10.86
CA ASN A 67 8.89 6.72 10.75
C ASN A 67 9.24 5.90 9.51
N ILE A 68 8.36 4.99 9.11
CA ILE A 68 8.61 4.16 7.94
C ILE A 68 8.15 4.86 6.67
N VAL A 69 6.92 5.42 6.66
CA VAL A 69 6.36 6.02 5.46
C VAL A 69 6.62 7.51 5.51
N LYS A 70 7.74 7.94 4.95
CA LYS A 70 8.14 9.34 4.91
C LYS A 70 8.00 9.95 3.52
N ALA A 71 7.82 9.12 2.50
CA ALA A 71 7.72 9.53 1.11
C ALA A 71 6.71 8.62 0.43
N PRO A 72 6.23 8.98 -0.76
CA PRO A 72 5.31 8.10 -1.48
C PRO A 72 5.88 6.69 -1.58
N THR A 73 5.07 5.70 -1.20
CA THR A 73 5.51 4.32 -1.06
C THR A 73 4.59 3.43 -1.88
N PRO A 74 5.12 2.65 -2.83
CA PRO A 74 4.29 1.75 -3.61
C PRO A 74 3.86 0.55 -2.79
N THR A 75 2.64 0.09 -3.03
CA THR A 75 2.14 -1.16 -2.47
C THR A 75 2.07 -2.18 -3.58
N ILE A 76 2.71 -3.32 -3.38
CA ILE A 76 2.76 -4.41 -4.34
C ILE A 76 1.86 -5.52 -3.83
N GLU A 77 0.94 -5.96 -4.67
CA GLU A 77 0.09 -7.09 -4.31
C GLU A 77 0.84 -8.38 -4.53
N VAL A 78 0.81 -9.25 -3.53
CA VAL A 78 1.47 -10.55 -3.59
C VAL A 78 0.48 -11.64 -3.23
N GLU A 79 0.76 -12.84 -3.70
CA GLU A 79 -0.11 -13.98 -3.42
C GLU A 79 0.16 -14.56 -2.04
N HIS A 80 1.44 -14.63 -1.65
CA HIS A 80 1.86 -15.20 -0.37
C HIS A 80 2.89 -14.27 0.25
N ILE A 81 2.45 -13.46 1.20
CA ILE A 81 3.30 -12.40 1.72
C ILE A 81 4.47 -12.94 2.54
N ASP A 82 4.27 -14.06 3.25
CA ASP A 82 5.38 -14.62 4.02
C ASP A 82 6.50 -15.09 3.09
N GLN A 83 6.14 -15.72 1.98
CA GLN A 83 7.12 -16.15 1.01
C GLN A 83 7.80 -14.97 0.34
N ALA A 84 7.02 -13.93 0.03
CA ALA A 84 7.59 -12.74 -0.57
C ALA A 84 8.61 -12.08 0.35
N MET A 85 8.31 -12.05 1.65
CA MET A 85 9.25 -11.47 2.61
C MET A 85 10.54 -12.27 2.66
N LEU A 86 10.45 -13.60 2.64
CA LEU A 86 11.66 -14.43 2.60
C LEU A 86 12.46 -14.18 1.34
N ASP A 87 11.79 -14.10 0.21
CA ASP A 87 12.48 -13.85 -1.06
C ASP A 87 13.19 -12.51 -1.05
N ILE A 88 12.56 -11.50 -0.48
CA ILE A 88 13.18 -10.18 -0.35
C ILE A 88 14.47 -10.28 0.44
N ALA A 89 14.43 -10.98 1.57
CA ALA A 89 15.63 -11.11 2.40
C ALA A 89 16.73 -11.89 1.68
N LEU A 90 16.34 -12.92 0.93
CA LEU A 90 17.33 -13.75 0.23
C LEU A 90 17.95 -13.04 -0.96
N LYS A 91 17.29 -12.06 -1.51
CA LYS A 91 17.73 -11.40 -2.74
C LYS A 91 18.28 -10.00 -2.51
N GLY A 92 18.64 -9.67 -1.28
CA GLY A 92 19.37 -8.45 -1.02
C GLY A 92 18.57 -7.33 -0.38
N GLY A 93 17.29 -7.55 -0.09
CA GLY A 93 16.48 -6.58 0.63
C GLY A 93 16.40 -6.94 2.10
N GLN A 94 15.41 -6.34 2.77
CA GLN A 94 15.12 -6.63 4.17
C GLN A 94 13.64 -6.89 4.33
N GLN A 95 13.32 -8.00 4.97
CA GLN A 95 11.93 -8.29 5.26
C GLN A 95 11.45 -7.48 6.45
N GLY A 96 10.16 -7.16 6.46
CA GLY A 96 9.55 -6.45 7.57
C GLY A 96 8.51 -7.30 8.25
N ARG A 97 7.84 -6.69 9.22
CA ARG A 97 6.79 -7.36 9.98
C ARG A 97 5.51 -7.40 9.16
N VAL A 98 4.80 -8.52 9.24
CA VAL A 98 3.52 -8.70 8.59
C VAL A 98 2.43 -8.60 9.64
N GLN A 99 1.37 -7.84 9.34
CA GLN A 99 0.24 -7.66 10.23
C GLN A 99 -1.05 -8.03 9.49
N ASP A 100 -2.01 -8.54 10.24
CA ASP A 100 -3.34 -8.78 9.71
C ASP A 100 -4.15 -7.50 9.88
N ILE A 101 -4.74 -7.03 8.78
CA ILE A 101 -5.57 -5.83 8.80
C ILE A 101 -6.98 -6.24 8.45
N PRO A 102 -7.93 -6.13 9.39
CA PRO A 102 -9.31 -6.54 9.12
C PRO A 102 -9.88 -5.80 7.91
N GLY A 103 -10.52 -6.54 7.04
CA GLY A 103 -11.13 -6.00 5.84
C GLY A 103 -10.17 -5.78 4.69
N MET A 104 -8.87 -5.96 4.90
CA MET A 104 -7.88 -5.72 3.85
C MET A 104 -7.09 -6.98 3.53
N GLY A 105 -6.51 -7.63 4.53
CA GLY A 105 -5.68 -8.79 4.35
C GLY A 105 -4.43 -8.69 5.20
N ARG A 106 -3.33 -9.26 4.70
CA ARG A 106 -2.06 -9.24 5.40
C ARG A 106 -1.15 -8.21 4.74
N PHE A 107 -0.51 -7.40 5.55
CA PHE A 107 0.19 -6.22 5.08
C PHE A 107 1.52 -6.07 5.80
N GLY A 108 2.54 -5.59 5.10
CA GLY A 108 3.80 -5.29 5.73
C GLY A 108 4.67 -4.42 4.85
N TYR A 109 5.63 -3.76 5.48
CA TYR A 109 6.64 -3.00 4.76
C TYR A 109 7.90 -3.83 4.64
N ALA A 110 8.69 -3.54 3.62
CA ALA A 110 9.97 -4.17 3.40
C ALA A 110 10.88 -3.15 2.76
N ILE A 111 12.15 -3.52 2.60
CA ILE A 111 13.14 -2.65 1.97
C ILE A 111 13.71 -3.43 0.79
N ASP A 112 13.73 -2.79 -0.38
CA ASP A 112 14.25 -3.45 -1.57
C ASP A 112 15.80 -3.44 -1.56
N SER A 113 16.41 -3.91 -2.64
CA SER A 113 17.87 -4.04 -2.72
C SER A 113 18.57 -2.69 -2.72
N GLU A 114 17.86 -1.61 -2.97
CA GLU A 114 18.44 -0.28 -3.09
C GLU A 114 18.08 0.63 -1.93
N GLY A 115 17.49 0.09 -0.89
CA GLY A 115 17.12 0.87 0.28
C GLY A 115 15.77 1.54 0.21
N ASN A 116 14.98 1.24 -0.81
CA ASN A 116 13.64 1.85 -0.93
C ASN A 116 12.63 1.09 -0.07
N ILE A 117 11.76 1.85 0.59
CA ILE A 117 10.66 1.25 1.32
C ILE A 117 9.56 0.86 0.33
N ILE A 118 9.09 -0.35 0.44
CA ILE A 118 7.95 -0.84 -0.33
C ILE A 118 6.95 -1.46 0.63
N ALA A 119 5.70 -1.51 0.23
CA ALA A 119 4.64 -2.16 1.00
C ALA A 119 4.15 -3.36 0.24
N LEU A 120 3.80 -4.41 0.96
CA LEU A 120 3.25 -5.63 0.38
C LEU A 120 1.87 -5.86 0.94
N LEU A 121 0.97 -6.33 0.11
CA LEU A 121 -0.39 -6.67 0.50
C LEU A 121 -0.78 -8.02 -0.06
N GLN A 122 -1.20 -8.92 0.81
CA GLN A 122 -1.85 -10.16 0.44
C GLN A 122 -3.32 -10.01 0.78
N ARG A 123 -4.16 -9.89 -0.24
CA ARG A 123 -5.58 -9.63 0.01
C ARG A 123 -6.22 -10.80 0.70
N ALA A 124 -7.23 -10.50 1.51
CA ALA A 124 -8.06 -11.54 2.11
C ALA A 124 -8.83 -12.24 1.01
N THR A 125 -9.00 -13.53 1.16
CA THR A 125 -9.74 -14.35 0.18
C THR A 125 -11.18 -14.51 0.60
#